data_b914f31bb08c0e05732e0977856a8b2b
#
_entry.id   b914f31bb08c0e05732e0977856a8b2b
#
_cell.length_a   1.000
_cell.length_b   1.000
_cell.length_c   1.000
_cell.angle_alpha   90.00
_cell.angle_beta   90.00
_cell.angle_gamma   90.00
#
_symmetry.space_group_name_H-M   'P 1'
#
loop_
_entity.id
_entity.type
_entity.pdbx_description
1 polymer ?
#
loop_
_entity_poly.entity_id
_entity_poly.type
_entity_poly.pdbx_seq_one_letter_code
_entity_poly.pdbx_strand_id
1 'polypeptide(L)'
;MSEQLRTLNIRSARFGAEFAEYGAEDAPRATAEGLDSMRFLFSANAGEPFKPLNKVISGGEMSRLMLAIKTCMSAGEISTYIFDEIDAGISGRTAKVVAEKFADIARGTQIIAV
;
A
#
# COMPACT_ATOMS: atom_id res chain seq x y z
N MET A 1 -8.92 -3.63 -2.57
CA MET A 1 -7.93 -3.19 -1.58
C MET A 1 -8.17 -3.79 -0.20
N SER A 2 -9.29 -3.55 0.50
CA SER A 2 -9.52 -4.04 1.88
C SER A 2 -9.43 -5.57 2.03
N GLU A 3 -9.89 -6.34 1.05
CA GLU A 3 -9.77 -7.79 1.06
C GLU A 3 -8.30 -8.24 0.97
N GLN A 4 -7.51 -7.60 0.11
CA GLN A 4 -6.08 -7.86 -0.03
C GLN A 4 -5.32 -7.60 1.28
N LEU A 5 -5.65 -6.54 2.00
CA LEU A 5 -5.06 -6.22 3.30
C LEU A 5 -5.38 -7.28 4.36
N ARG A 6 -6.61 -7.77 4.38
CA ARG A 6 -7.03 -8.85 5.32
C ARG A 6 -6.23 -10.13 5.12
N THR A 7 -6.00 -10.54 3.88
CA THR A 7 -5.23 -11.75 3.56
C THR A 7 -3.76 -11.62 3.98
N LEU A 8 -3.21 -10.42 3.99
CA LEU A 8 -1.84 -10.12 4.39
C LEU A 8 -1.67 -9.84 5.90
N ASN A 9 -2.63 -10.29 6.72
CA ASN A 9 -2.66 -10.13 8.18
C ASN A 9 -2.76 -8.66 8.67
N ILE A 10 -3.31 -7.79 7.84
CA ILE A 10 -3.65 -6.41 8.21
C ILE A 10 -5.18 -6.33 8.32
N ARG A 11 -5.74 -7.15 9.24
CA ARG A 11 -7.17 -7.52 9.26
C ARG A 11 -8.13 -6.38 9.52
N SER A 12 -7.76 -5.44 10.37
CA SER A 12 -8.61 -4.33 10.80
C SER A 12 -8.26 -3.03 10.09
N ALA A 13 -7.28 -3.07 9.21
CA ALA A 13 -6.80 -1.88 8.53
C ALA A 13 -7.83 -1.29 7.58
N ARG A 14 -7.90 0.00 7.61
CA ARG A 14 -8.63 0.81 6.63
C ARG A 14 -7.64 1.67 5.86
N PHE A 15 -7.84 1.71 4.57
CA PHE A 15 -7.04 2.51 3.66
C PHE A 15 -7.95 3.54 2.98
N GLY A 16 -7.50 4.76 2.87
CA GLY A 16 -8.24 5.87 2.27
C GLY A 16 -7.33 6.81 1.52
N ALA A 17 -7.94 7.70 0.78
CA ALA A 17 -7.29 8.83 0.14
C ALA A 17 -7.99 10.11 0.60
N GLU A 18 -7.23 11.13 0.87
CA GLU A 18 -7.71 12.47 1.17
C GLU A 18 -7.18 13.41 0.10
N PHE A 19 -8.08 14.16 -0.47
CA PHE A 19 -7.75 15.22 -1.43
C PHE A 19 -7.73 16.56 -0.68
N ALA A 20 -6.76 17.40 -0.99
CA ALA A 20 -6.73 18.74 -0.43
C ALA A 20 -7.94 19.53 -0.95
N GLU A 21 -8.69 20.14 -0.03
CA GLU A 21 -9.71 21.12 -0.37
C GLU A 21 -9.03 22.48 -0.51
N TYR A 22 -9.29 23.13 -1.64
CA TYR A 22 -8.80 24.48 -1.89
C TYR A 22 -9.96 25.48 -1.83
N GLY A 23 -9.77 26.58 -1.10
CA GLY A 23 -10.66 27.72 -1.16
C GLY A 23 -10.61 28.38 -2.56
N ALA A 24 -11.63 29.16 -2.88
CA ALA A 24 -11.71 29.83 -4.17
C ALA A 24 -10.50 30.78 -4.45
N GLU A 25 -9.88 31.29 -3.38
CA GLU A 25 -8.69 32.16 -3.47
C GLU A 25 -7.37 31.37 -3.48
N ASP A 26 -7.39 30.09 -3.04
CA ASP A 26 -6.24 29.20 -2.93
C ASP A 26 -6.22 28.15 -4.04
N ALA A 27 -6.90 28.40 -5.16
CA ALA A 27 -6.94 27.45 -6.26
C ALA A 27 -5.51 27.00 -6.65
N PRO A 28 -5.23 25.70 -6.66
CA PRO A 28 -3.89 25.20 -6.92
C PRO A 28 -3.44 25.61 -8.29
N ARG A 29 -2.19 26.01 -8.40
CA ARG A 29 -1.56 26.15 -9.72
C ARG A 29 -1.35 24.78 -10.32
N ALA A 30 -1.70 24.60 -11.57
CA ALA A 30 -1.41 23.37 -12.29
C ALA A 30 0.09 23.06 -12.23
N THR A 31 0.40 21.83 -11.81
CA THR A 31 1.76 21.30 -11.82
C THR A 31 1.89 20.26 -12.94
N ALA A 32 3.11 19.77 -13.20
CA ALA A 32 3.31 18.67 -14.13
C ALA A 32 2.55 17.38 -13.69
N GLU A 33 2.18 17.28 -12.42
CA GLU A 33 1.45 16.15 -11.82
C GLU A 33 -0.07 16.38 -11.76
N GLY A 34 -0.56 17.54 -12.14
CA GLY A 34 -1.98 17.90 -12.16
C GLY A 34 -2.35 19.04 -11.22
N LEU A 35 -3.65 19.16 -10.94
CA LEU A 35 -4.23 20.19 -10.08
C LEU A 35 -4.47 19.68 -8.66
N ASP A 36 -4.71 18.37 -8.48
CA ASP A 36 -5.08 17.81 -7.20
C ASP A 36 -3.85 17.47 -6.37
N SER A 37 -3.94 17.73 -5.07
CA SER A 37 -2.99 17.21 -4.08
C SER A 37 -3.71 16.13 -3.27
N MET A 38 -3.14 14.93 -3.27
CA MET A 38 -3.72 13.75 -2.63
C MET A 38 -2.72 13.12 -1.69
N ARG A 39 -3.19 12.66 -0.54
CA ARG A 39 -2.40 11.82 0.38
C ARG A 39 -3.13 10.55 0.75
N PHE A 40 -2.38 9.48 0.90
CA PHE A 40 -2.91 8.24 1.42
C PHE A 40 -3.02 8.28 2.93
N LEU A 41 -4.16 7.79 3.42
CA LEU A 41 -4.45 7.65 4.83
C LEU A 41 -4.58 6.17 5.18
N PHE A 42 -4.13 5.84 6.36
CA PHE A 42 -4.18 4.48 6.89
C PHE A 42 -4.62 4.48 8.36
N SER A 43 -5.39 3.47 8.72
CA SER A 43 -5.76 3.16 10.10
C SER A 43 -5.46 1.68 10.32
N ALA A 44 -4.56 1.36 11.26
CA ALA A 44 -4.12 -0.02 11.50
C ALA A 44 -5.20 -0.87 12.17
N ASN A 45 -5.99 -0.27 13.06
CA ASN A 45 -6.97 -0.98 13.86
C ASN A 45 -8.37 -0.38 13.74
N ALA A 46 -9.38 -1.22 14.02
CA ALA A 46 -10.75 -0.75 14.09
C ALA A 46 -10.90 0.30 15.21
N GLY A 47 -11.53 1.43 14.89
CA GLY A 47 -11.72 2.54 15.85
C GLY A 47 -10.58 3.55 15.93
N GLU A 48 -9.41 3.25 15.39
CA GLU A 48 -8.33 4.24 15.28
C GLU A 48 -8.63 5.28 14.19
N PRO A 49 -8.24 6.55 14.41
CA PRO A 49 -8.37 7.58 13.40
C PRO A 49 -7.45 7.30 12.21
N PHE A 50 -7.83 7.81 11.06
CA PHE A 50 -6.95 7.82 9.90
C PHE A 50 -5.74 8.73 10.16
N LYS A 51 -4.57 8.26 9.78
CA LYS A 51 -3.30 9.02 9.84
C LYS A 51 -2.59 8.91 8.50
N PRO A 52 -1.75 9.90 8.15
CA PRO A 52 -0.89 9.79 6.98
C PRO A 52 -0.05 8.50 7.03
N LEU A 53 0.06 7.83 5.91
CA LEU A 53 0.67 6.52 5.77
C LEU A 53 2.09 6.46 6.36
N ASN A 54 2.87 7.49 6.15
CA ASN A 54 4.26 7.61 6.61
C ASN A 54 4.43 7.73 8.13
N LYS A 55 3.35 7.84 8.91
CA LYS A 55 3.38 8.04 10.37
C LYS A 55 2.93 6.82 11.18
N VAL A 56 2.48 5.75 10.55
CA VAL A 56 1.69 4.73 11.24
C VAL A 56 2.20 3.32 11.08
N ILE A 57 3.07 3.03 10.14
CA ILE A 57 3.32 1.67 9.66
C ILE A 57 4.74 1.23 9.99
N SER A 58 4.90 0.00 10.52
CA SER A 58 6.19 -0.68 10.64
C SER A 58 6.71 -1.09 9.26
N GLY A 59 8.01 -1.38 9.14
CA GLY A 59 8.63 -1.81 7.87
C GLY A 59 7.89 -2.96 7.21
N GLY A 60 7.67 -4.05 7.95
CA GLY A 60 6.97 -5.21 7.41
C GLY A 60 5.48 -4.95 7.06
N GLU A 61 4.78 -4.12 7.82
CA GLU A 61 3.40 -3.72 7.46
C GLU A 61 3.38 -2.85 6.20
N MET A 62 4.34 -1.93 6.06
CA MET A 62 4.48 -1.11 4.85
C MET A 62 4.75 -1.99 3.63
N SER A 63 5.67 -2.93 3.71
CA SER A 63 5.99 -3.84 2.61
C SER A 63 4.77 -4.67 2.19
N ARG A 64 3.98 -5.19 3.15
CA ARG A 64 2.73 -5.90 2.86
C ARG A 64 1.64 -4.99 2.28
N LEU A 65 1.53 -3.75 2.75
CA LEU A 65 0.61 -2.78 2.17
C LEU A 65 1.00 -2.47 0.73
N MET A 66 2.29 -2.24 0.46
CA MET A 66 2.77 -2.00 -0.91
C MET A 66 2.53 -3.22 -1.81
N LEU A 67 2.71 -4.44 -1.30
CA LEU A 67 2.35 -5.66 -2.02
C LEU A 67 0.85 -5.69 -2.36
N ALA A 68 -0.03 -5.33 -1.42
CA ALA A 68 -1.47 -5.25 -1.66
C ALA A 68 -1.82 -4.23 -2.75
N ILE A 69 -1.20 -3.05 -2.71
CA ILE A 69 -1.38 -2.01 -3.72
C ILE A 69 -0.94 -2.52 -5.10
N LYS A 70 0.27 -3.10 -5.18
CA LYS A 70 0.81 -3.62 -6.44
C LYS A 70 -0.01 -4.76 -7.02
N THR A 71 -0.58 -5.62 -6.17
CA THR A 71 -1.50 -6.68 -6.62
C THR A 71 -2.79 -6.10 -7.23
N CYS A 72 -3.22 -4.92 -6.82
CA CYS A 72 -4.42 -4.25 -7.35
C CYS A 72 -4.13 -3.41 -8.61
N MET A 73 -2.88 -3.10 -8.88
CA MET A 73 -2.47 -2.35 -10.06
C MET A 73 -2.17 -3.31 -11.21
N SER A 74 -2.55 -2.95 -12.42
CA SER A 74 -2.11 -3.69 -13.59
C SER A 74 -0.58 -3.66 -13.70
N ALA A 75 0.02 -4.71 -14.23
CA ALA A 75 1.44 -4.76 -14.51
C ALA A 75 1.83 -3.55 -15.38
N GLY A 76 2.56 -2.63 -14.78
CA GLY A 76 3.05 -1.44 -15.45
C GLY A 76 4.48 -1.67 -15.99
N GLU A 77 5.14 -0.60 -16.36
CA GLU A 77 6.49 -0.60 -16.93
C GLU A 77 7.61 -0.95 -15.91
N ILE A 78 7.25 -1.31 -14.67
CA ILE A 78 8.22 -1.61 -13.62
C ILE A 78 8.73 -3.04 -13.80
N SER A 79 10.03 -3.17 -14.04
CA SER A 79 10.68 -4.46 -14.28
C SER A 79 11.07 -5.23 -13.01
N THR A 80 11.27 -4.52 -11.89
CA THR A 80 11.74 -5.14 -10.64
C THR A 80 11.09 -4.48 -9.43
N TYR A 81 10.59 -5.28 -8.50
CA TYR A 81 10.16 -4.86 -7.16
C TYR A 81 11.10 -5.42 -6.10
N ILE A 82 11.45 -4.60 -5.12
CA ILE A 82 12.20 -5.01 -3.94
C ILE A 82 11.32 -4.83 -2.72
N PHE A 83 11.13 -5.89 -1.95
CA PHE A 83 10.38 -5.89 -0.70
C PHE A 83 11.31 -6.25 0.45
N ASP A 84 11.45 -5.34 1.40
CA ASP A 84 12.25 -5.54 2.60
C ASP A 84 11.33 -5.86 3.80
N GLU A 85 11.78 -6.72 4.71
CA GLU A 85 11.05 -7.14 5.92
C GLU A 85 9.63 -7.67 5.67
N ILE A 86 9.33 -8.22 4.50
CA ILE A 86 7.97 -8.61 4.10
C ILE A 86 7.39 -9.70 5.01
N ASP A 87 8.24 -10.52 5.62
CA ASP A 87 7.91 -11.61 6.53
C ASP A 87 7.89 -11.19 8.01
N ALA A 88 8.27 -9.95 8.33
CA ALA A 88 8.32 -9.47 9.70
C ALA A 88 6.94 -9.54 10.37
N GLY A 89 6.88 -10.24 11.51
CA GLY A 89 5.68 -10.37 12.34
C GLY A 89 4.54 -11.19 11.74
N ILE A 90 4.80 -12.05 10.74
CA ILE A 90 3.77 -12.92 10.15
C ILE A 90 3.97 -14.39 10.49
N SER A 91 2.86 -15.13 10.52
CA SER A 91 2.84 -16.58 10.70
C SER A 91 2.86 -17.31 9.35
N GLY A 92 3.12 -18.63 9.37
CA GLY A 92 3.20 -19.45 8.18
C GLY A 92 2.00 -19.36 7.22
N ARG A 93 0.77 -19.17 7.74
CA ARG A 93 -0.41 -18.97 6.89
C ARG A 93 -0.30 -17.67 6.07
N THR A 94 0.08 -16.58 6.71
CA THR A 94 0.26 -15.29 6.03
C THR A 94 1.45 -15.32 5.08
N ALA A 95 2.55 -15.98 5.47
CA ALA A 95 3.72 -16.15 4.61
C ALA A 95 3.34 -16.91 3.32
N LYS A 96 2.48 -17.93 3.41
CA LYS A 96 1.96 -18.63 2.22
C LYS A 96 1.19 -17.67 1.29
N VAL A 97 0.31 -16.84 1.85
CA VAL A 97 -0.44 -15.86 1.04
C VAL A 97 0.48 -14.83 0.39
N VAL A 98 1.51 -14.37 1.10
CA VAL A 98 2.54 -13.48 0.53
C VAL A 98 3.25 -14.16 -0.65
N ALA A 99 3.66 -15.42 -0.48
CA ALA A 99 4.32 -16.18 -1.54
C ALA A 99 3.42 -16.37 -2.77
N GLU A 100 2.13 -16.67 -2.57
CA GLU A 100 1.17 -16.79 -3.68
C GLU A 100 1.04 -15.47 -4.45
N LYS A 101 0.97 -14.32 -3.74
CA LYS A 101 0.93 -13.00 -4.38
C LYS A 101 2.21 -12.65 -5.11
N PHE A 102 3.36 -13.03 -4.55
CA PHE A 102 4.64 -12.89 -5.26
C PHE A 102 4.65 -13.70 -6.55
N ALA A 103 4.20 -14.94 -6.51
CA ALA A 103 4.12 -15.78 -7.70
C ALA A 103 3.23 -15.17 -8.80
N ASP A 104 2.13 -14.52 -8.41
CA ASP A 104 1.24 -13.86 -9.37
C ASP A 104 1.89 -12.63 -10.01
N ILE A 105 2.55 -11.78 -9.24
CA ILE A 105 3.25 -10.59 -9.76
C ILE A 105 4.49 -11.00 -10.58
N ALA A 106 5.20 -12.02 -10.14
CA ALA A 106 6.43 -12.49 -10.77
C ALA A 106 6.23 -13.06 -12.18
N ARG A 107 5.00 -13.26 -12.64
CA ARG A 107 4.71 -13.66 -14.02
C ARG A 107 5.12 -12.60 -15.05
N GLY A 108 5.20 -11.34 -14.65
CA GLY A 108 5.56 -10.24 -15.54
C GLY A 108 6.61 -9.29 -14.98
N THR A 109 7.14 -9.56 -13.77
CA THR A 109 8.01 -8.62 -13.05
C THR A 109 8.98 -9.39 -12.18
N GLN A 110 10.23 -8.98 -12.09
CA GLN A 110 11.17 -9.56 -11.14
C GLN A 110 10.83 -9.14 -9.72
N ILE A 111 10.88 -10.07 -8.75
CA ILE A 111 10.73 -9.78 -7.33
C ILE A 111 12.00 -10.17 -6.60
N ILE A 112 12.46 -9.26 -5.74
CA ILE A 112 13.53 -9.48 -4.77
C ILE A 112 12.89 -9.28 -3.39
N ALA A 113 12.96 -10.29 -2.53
CA ALA A 113 12.47 -10.22 -1.14
C ALA A 113 13.64 -10.44 -0.17
N VAL A 114 13.72 -9.60 0.86
CA VAL A 114 14.74 -9.63 1.91
C VAL A 114 14.05 -9.74 3.27
#